data_6cd4b5d32bbbe4603e313c9fcb0caf1c
#
_entry.id   6cd4b5d32bbbe4603e313c9fcb0caf1c
#
_cell.length_a   1.000
_cell.length_b   1.000
_cell.length_c   1.000
_cell.angle_alpha   90.00
_cell.angle_beta   90.00
_cell.angle_gamma   90.00
#
_symmetry.space_group_name_H-M   'P 1'
#
loop_
_entity.id
_entity.type
_entity.pdbx_description
1 polymer ?
#
loop_
_entity_poly.entity_id
_entity_poly.type
_entity_poly.pdbx_seq_one_letter_code
_entity_poly.pdbx_strand_id
1 'polypeptide(L)'
;MKTAAVLTAALLLCGAAIMSDRLSAKAAGEMEDSRKIAITFDDGPHPHYTEQLLDGLKERGVKATFFVTGMHAEQYPELICRMSDEGHLIGNHTYSHIQLSSSNSETFKEELIQTNEVIEELTGQEVQYVRPPYGTWDKKFEKELNMFPVLWTVDPLDWCSDNVARIVQKVMSKADENDIILMHDEYKSTVTAALQIIDELMEQGYEFVTVDELLFD
;
A
#
# COMPACT_ATOMS: atom_id res chain seq x y z
N MET A 1 23.23 -13.44 -65.77
CA MET A 1 23.33 -12.52 -64.61
C MET A 1 21.95 -12.23 -63.95
N LYS A 2 21.06 -13.19 -63.82
CA LYS A 2 19.73 -12.98 -63.17
C LYS A 2 19.43 -13.95 -61.99
N THR A 3 20.37 -14.81 -61.61
CA THR A 3 20.16 -15.81 -60.56
C THR A 3 20.80 -15.47 -59.21
N ALA A 4 21.64 -14.43 -59.10
CA ALA A 4 22.31 -14.05 -57.86
C ALA A 4 21.48 -13.06 -57.02
N ALA A 5 20.52 -12.32 -57.58
CA ALA A 5 19.73 -11.31 -56.87
C ALA A 5 18.54 -11.89 -56.07
N VAL A 6 18.09 -13.11 -56.40
CA VAL A 6 16.91 -13.73 -55.72
C VAL A 6 17.35 -14.42 -54.43
N LEU A 7 18.57 -14.92 -54.31
CA LEU A 7 19.05 -15.57 -53.10
C LEU A 7 19.35 -14.60 -51.96
N THR A 8 19.77 -13.36 -52.26
CA THR A 8 20.08 -12.34 -51.24
C THR A 8 18.82 -11.74 -50.62
N ALA A 9 17.71 -11.63 -51.36
CA ALA A 9 16.45 -11.12 -50.86
C ALA A 9 15.75 -12.14 -49.89
N ALA A 10 15.86 -13.45 -50.19
CA ALA A 10 15.31 -14.48 -49.34
C ALA A 10 16.02 -14.61 -47.98
N LEU A 11 17.35 -14.40 -47.93
CA LEU A 11 18.12 -14.44 -46.69
C LEU A 11 17.86 -13.22 -45.79
N LEU A 12 17.59 -12.05 -46.37
CA LEU A 12 17.23 -10.83 -45.60
C LEU A 12 15.80 -10.90 -45.02
N LEU A 13 14.86 -11.49 -45.74
CA LEU A 13 13.51 -11.69 -45.25
C LEU A 13 13.42 -12.78 -44.14
N CYS A 14 14.23 -13.81 -44.23
CA CYS A 14 14.29 -14.84 -43.20
C CYS A 14 14.95 -14.34 -41.88
N GLY A 15 15.99 -13.47 -42.02
CA GLY A 15 16.64 -12.84 -40.88
C GLY A 15 15.74 -11.83 -40.14
N ALA A 16 14.89 -11.11 -40.85
CA ALA A 16 13.94 -10.17 -40.26
C ALA A 16 12.78 -10.88 -39.55
N ALA A 17 12.29 -12.00 -40.08
CA ALA A 17 11.26 -12.82 -39.44
C ALA A 17 11.78 -13.47 -38.14
N ILE A 18 12.98 -14.01 -38.14
CA ILE A 18 13.59 -14.62 -36.93
C ILE A 18 13.89 -13.57 -35.85
N MET A 19 14.25 -12.34 -36.22
CA MET A 19 14.45 -11.24 -35.29
C MET A 19 13.08 -10.75 -34.70
N SER A 20 12.05 -10.68 -35.52
CA SER A 20 10.70 -10.32 -35.08
C SER A 20 10.13 -11.37 -34.11
N ASP A 21 10.29 -12.66 -34.39
CA ASP A 21 9.84 -13.74 -33.50
C ASP A 21 10.64 -13.78 -32.19
N ARG A 22 11.94 -13.46 -32.21
CA ARG A 22 12.75 -13.38 -30.99
C ARG A 22 12.40 -12.15 -30.13
N LEU A 23 12.07 -11.02 -30.76
CA LEU A 23 11.57 -9.82 -30.03
C LEU A 23 10.16 -10.06 -29.48
N SER A 24 9.28 -10.73 -30.24
CA SER A 24 7.93 -11.07 -29.78
C SER A 24 7.95 -12.16 -28.69
N ALA A 25 8.85 -13.14 -28.79
CA ALA A 25 9.05 -14.17 -27.76
C ALA A 25 9.68 -13.58 -26.48
N LYS A 26 10.53 -12.56 -26.59
CA LYS A 26 11.08 -11.86 -25.40
C LYS A 26 10.05 -10.95 -24.74
N ALA A 27 9.07 -10.43 -25.50
CA ALA A 27 7.94 -9.67 -24.95
C ALA A 27 6.81 -10.56 -24.39
N ALA A 28 6.77 -11.86 -24.78
CA ALA A 28 5.77 -12.83 -24.32
C ALA A 28 6.28 -13.79 -23.22
N GLY A 29 7.55 -13.65 -22.82
CA GLY A 29 8.18 -14.56 -21.89
C GLY A 29 8.93 -13.83 -20.77
N GLU A 30 8.23 -13.12 -19.94
CA GLU A 30 8.62 -12.69 -18.61
C GLU A 30 7.52 -11.72 -18.14
N MET A 31 6.34 -12.23 -17.87
CA MET A 31 5.66 -11.77 -16.66
C MET A 31 6.48 -12.42 -15.54
N GLU A 32 7.60 -11.79 -15.18
CA GLU A 32 8.26 -12.02 -13.92
C GLU A 32 7.19 -11.68 -12.89
N ASP A 33 6.79 -12.68 -12.10
CA ASP A 33 5.82 -12.52 -11.04
C ASP A 33 6.40 -11.44 -10.11
N SER A 34 5.86 -10.21 -10.19
CA SER A 34 6.41 -9.08 -9.47
C SER A 34 6.25 -9.35 -7.98
N ARG A 35 7.34 -9.22 -7.21
CA ARG A 35 7.29 -9.41 -5.77
C ARG A 35 6.38 -8.36 -5.15
N LYS A 36 5.19 -8.75 -4.73
CA LYS A 36 4.21 -7.84 -4.12
C LYS A 36 4.59 -7.50 -2.68
N ILE A 37 4.37 -6.25 -2.28
CA ILE A 37 4.56 -5.75 -0.93
C ILE A 37 3.54 -4.65 -0.63
N ALA A 38 3.07 -4.52 0.62
CA ALA A 38 2.17 -3.45 1.00
C ALA A 38 2.85 -2.46 1.95
N ILE A 39 2.73 -1.17 1.65
CA ILE A 39 3.08 -0.11 2.60
C ILE A 39 1.80 0.47 3.20
N THR A 40 1.77 0.59 4.54
CA THR A 40 0.57 0.99 5.26
C THR A 40 0.89 2.11 6.25
N PHE A 41 -0.09 2.98 6.48
CA PHE A 41 0.06 4.14 7.35
C PHE A 41 -1.09 4.19 8.36
N ASP A 42 -0.75 4.31 9.65
CA ASP A 42 -1.68 4.36 10.76
C ASP A 42 -1.81 5.80 11.30
N ASP A 43 -2.85 6.04 12.10
CA ASP A 43 -3.15 7.23 12.90
C ASP A 43 -3.66 8.46 12.12
N GLY A 44 -3.31 8.62 10.86
CA GLY A 44 -3.68 9.78 10.03
C GLY A 44 -5.20 9.99 9.83
N PRO A 45 -5.55 10.97 9.00
CA PRO A 45 -4.66 11.86 8.25
C PRO A 45 -4.11 13.04 9.07
N HIS A 46 -2.88 13.46 8.76
CA HIS A 46 -2.28 14.69 9.26
C HIS A 46 -2.32 15.78 8.17
N PRO A 47 -2.71 17.05 8.48
CA PRO A 47 -3.01 18.07 7.48
C PRO A 47 -1.86 18.44 6.54
N HIS A 48 -0.61 18.22 6.95
CA HIS A 48 0.55 18.57 6.14
C HIS A 48 1.32 17.35 5.67
N TYR A 49 1.48 16.34 6.52
CA TYR A 49 2.37 15.21 6.20
C TYR A 49 1.68 14.19 5.34
N THR A 50 0.38 13.92 5.58
CA THR A 50 -0.41 13.06 4.70
C THR A 50 -0.54 13.65 3.29
N GLU A 51 -0.73 14.99 3.18
CA GLU A 51 -0.76 15.65 1.86
C GLU A 51 0.56 15.45 1.10
N GLN A 52 1.71 15.66 1.75
CA GLN A 52 3.03 15.44 1.15
C GLN A 52 3.26 13.96 0.78
N LEU A 53 2.78 13.04 1.60
CA LEU A 53 2.86 11.61 1.32
C LEU A 53 2.05 11.24 0.08
N LEU A 54 0.81 11.71 -0.01
CA LEU A 54 -0.05 11.47 -1.18
C LEU A 54 0.54 12.03 -2.47
N ASP A 55 1.15 13.23 -2.42
CA ASP A 55 1.88 13.79 -3.56
C ASP A 55 3.01 12.86 -4.01
N GLY A 56 3.82 12.40 -3.06
CA GLY A 56 4.95 11.51 -3.33
C GLY A 56 4.54 10.12 -3.84
N LEU A 57 3.44 9.54 -3.32
CA LEU A 57 2.86 8.29 -3.80
C LEU A 57 2.35 8.43 -5.24
N LYS A 58 1.65 9.53 -5.51
CA LYS A 58 1.12 9.83 -6.85
C LYS A 58 2.22 9.99 -7.89
N GLU A 59 3.30 10.70 -7.56
CA GLU A 59 4.47 10.87 -8.43
C GLU A 59 5.11 9.54 -8.83
N ARG A 60 5.03 8.52 -7.96
CA ARG A 60 5.57 7.16 -8.16
C ARG A 60 4.57 6.17 -8.74
N GLY A 61 3.30 6.57 -8.83
CA GLY A 61 2.21 5.68 -9.25
C GLY A 61 1.94 4.53 -8.26
N VAL A 62 2.30 4.73 -6.98
CA VAL A 62 2.18 3.72 -5.91
C VAL A 62 0.86 3.88 -5.18
N LYS A 63 0.19 2.75 -4.88
CA LYS A 63 -0.94 2.67 -3.98
C LYS A 63 -0.50 2.20 -2.61
N ALA A 64 -1.19 2.68 -1.58
CA ALA A 64 -0.93 2.34 -0.19
C ALA A 64 -2.25 2.07 0.55
N THR A 65 -2.16 1.56 1.76
CA THR A 65 -3.32 1.42 2.65
C THR A 65 -3.17 2.36 3.84
N PHE A 66 -4.23 3.11 4.13
CA PHE A 66 -4.29 4.03 5.26
C PHE A 66 -5.30 3.52 6.28
N PHE A 67 -4.84 3.20 7.49
CA PHE A 67 -5.71 2.90 8.63
C PHE A 67 -5.92 4.17 9.42
N VAL A 68 -7.03 4.86 9.14
CA VAL A 68 -7.29 6.21 9.66
C VAL A 68 -8.09 6.16 10.96
N THR A 69 -7.82 7.11 11.86
CA THR A 69 -8.70 7.33 13.01
C THR A 69 -9.93 8.13 12.60
N GLY A 70 -11.10 7.78 13.16
CA GLY A 70 -12.35 8.46 12.84
C GLY A 70 -12.29 9.95 13.15
N MET A 71 -11.66 10.32 14.26
CA MET A 71 -11.49 11.71 14.68
C MET A 71 -10.69 12.54 13.64
N HIS A 72 -9.60 12.00 13.09
CA HIS A 72 -8.83 12.69 12.07
C HIS A 72 -9.53 12.66 10.70
N ALA A 73 -10.29 11.61 10.40
CA ALA A 73 -11.11 11.56 9.19
C ALA A 73 -12.19 12.66 9.18
N GLU A 74 -12.88 12.89 10.30
CA GLU A 74 -13.82 14.02 10.44
C GLU A 74 -13.14 15.38 10.38
N GLN A 75 -11.94 15.49 10.92
CA GLN A 75 -11.21 16.75 10.96
C GLN A 75 -10.64 17.16 9.60
N TYR A 76 -10.27 16.19 8.75
CA TYR A 76 -9.62 16.42 7.46
C TYR A 76 -10.30 15.61 6.34
N PRO A 77 -11.61 15.83 6.09
CA PRO A 77 -12.40 15.03 5.15
C PRO A 77 -11.87 15.11 3.71
N GLU A 78 -11.25 16.22 3.32
CA GLU A 78 -10.66 16.39 2.00
C GLU A 78 -9.49 15.43 1.74
N LEU A 79 -8.73 15.04 2.77
CA LEU A 79 -7.65 14.07 2.64
C LEU A 79 -8.20 12.65 2.50
N ILE A 80 -9.28 12.31 3.19
CA ILE A 80 -9.98 11.03 3.03
C ILE A 80 -10.55 10.89 1.61
N CYS A 81 -11.24 11.90 1.12
CA CYS A 81 -11.73 11.92 -0.27
C CYS A 81 -10.57 11.76 -1.26
N ARG A 82 -9.46 12.48 -1.04
CA ARG A 82 -8.28 12.41 -1.89
C ARG A 82 -7.64 11.01 -1.89
N MET A 83 -7.51 10.35 -0.73
CA MET A 83 -7.02 8.97 -0.64
C MET A 83 -7.88 8.03 -1.50
N SER A 84 -9.20 8.13 -1.36
CA SER A 84 -10.15 7.33 -2.13
C SER A 84 -10.06 7.62 -3.64
N ASP A 85 -10.07 8.89 -4.05
CA ASP A 85 -10.01 9.31 -5.46
C ASP A 85 -8.70 8.92 -6.13
N GLU A 86 -7.60 8.87 -5.39
CA GLU A 86 -6.30 8.44 -5.87
C GLU A 86 -6.13 6.90 -5.83
N GLY A 87 -7.13 6.15 -5.36
CA GLY A 87 -7.20 4.69 -5.40
C GLY A 87 -6.36 4.02 -4.30
N HIS A 88 -6.17 4.68 -3.17
CA HIS A 88 -5.63 4.06 -1.96
C HIS A 88 -6.74 3.30 -1.23
N LEU A 89 -6.37 2.25 -0.50
CA LEU A 89 -7.30 1.56 0.39
C LEU A 89 -7.37 2.31 1.73
N ILE A 90 -8.58 2.54 2.22
CA ILE A 90 -8.82 3.16 3.52
C ILE A 90 -9.39 2.11 4.46
N GLY A 91 -8.73 1.90 5.59
CA GLY A 91 -9.16 1.02 6.67
C GLY A 91 -9.41 1.79 7.96
N ASN A 92 -10.00 1.10 8.91
CA ASN A 92 -10.40 1.62 10.21
C ASN A 92 -9.29 1.47 11.25
N HIS A 93 -9.03 2.53 12.05
CA HIS A 93 -8.08 2.49 13.17
C HIS A 93 -8.72 2.92 14.51
N THR A 94 -10.01 2.62 14.71
CA THR A 94 -10.90 3.14 15.75
C THR A 94 -11.14 4.66 15.66
N TYR A 95 -12.05 5.20 16.44
CA TYR A 95 -12.34 6.63 16.35
C TYR A 95 -11.28 7.48 17.06
N SER A 96 -10.90 7.10 18.29
CA SER A 96 -9.97 7.85 19.15
C SER A 96 -8.68 7.10 19.47
N HIS A 97 -8.31 6.09 18.68
CA HIS A 97 -7.13 5.24 18.88
C HIS A 97 -7.13 4.50 20.22
N ILE A 98 -8.29 4.00 20.70
CA ILE A 98 -8.36 3.24 21.94
C ILE A 98 -7.83 1.82 21.78
N GLN A 99 -7.12 1.33 22.80
CA GLN A 99 -6.71 -0.06 22.87
C GLN A 99 -7.87 -0.95 23.37
N LEU A 100 -8.14 -2.06 22.68
CA LEU A 100 -9.11 -3.05 23.15
C LEU A 100 -8.67 -3.68 24.47
N SER A 101 -9.62 -3.78 25.41
CA SER A 101 -9.47 -4.47 26.69
C SER A 101 -10.75 -5.22 27.03
N SER A 102 -10.68 -6.08 28.06
CA SER A 102 -11.87 -6.80 28.56
C SER A 102 -12.94 -5.89 29.15
N SER A 103 -12.59 -4.66 29.54
CA SER A 103 -13.49 -3.71 30.19
C SER A 103 -14.14 -2.70 29.25
N ASN A 104 -13.65 -2.56 28.00
CA ASN A 104 -14.14 -1.55 27.03
C ASN A 104 -14.64 -2.12 25.71
N SER A 105 -14.96 -3.40 25.66
CA SER A 105 -15.32 -4.09 24.42
C SER A 105 -16.48 -3.44 23.64
N GLU A 106 -17.51 -2.96 24.34
CA GLU A 106 -18.65 -2.27 23.71
C GLU A 106 -18.22 -0.89 23.17
N THR A 107 -17.50 -0.10 23.95
CA THR A 107 -16.98 1.19 23.52
C THR A 107 -16.05 1.02 22.32
N PHE A 108 -15.20 -0.01 22.32
CA PHE A 108 -14.33 -0.32 21.19
C PHE A 108 -15.14 -0.63 19.92
N LYS A 109 -16.23 -1.40 20.07
CA LYS A 109 -17.15 -1.69 18.96
C LYS A 109 -17.84 -0.43 18.44
N GLU A 110 -18.32 0.43 19.36
CA GLU A 110 -18.94 1.71 19.00
C GLU A 110 -17.96 2.60 18.21
N GLU A 111 -16.70 2.67 18.62
CA GLU A 111 -15.68 3.43 17.89
C GLU A 111 -15.36 2.86 16.49
N LEU A 112 -15.40 1.53 16.33
CA LEU A 112 -15.27 0.92 15.01
C LEU A 112 -16.43 1.31 14.09
N ILE A 113 -17.66 1.23 14.59
CA ILE A 113 -18.87 1.58 13.83
C ILE A 113 -18.83 3.06 13.44
N GLN A 114 -18.56 3.95 14.40
CA GLN A 114 -18.49 5.38 14.16
C GLN A 114 -17.44 5.74 13.10
N THR A 115 -16.27 5.11 13.16
CA THR A 115 -15.21 5.35 12.18
C THR A 115 -15.60 4.88 10.77
N ASN A 116 -16.26 3.72 10.66
CA ASN A 116 -16.79 3.25 9.39
C ASN A 116 -17.81 4.23 8.81
N GLU A 117 -18.78 4.68 9.63
CA GLU A 117 -19.81 5.64 9.21
C GLU A 117 -19.18 6.91 8.63
N VAL A 118 -18.14 7.45 9.29
CA VAL A 118 -17.41 8.64 8.82
C VAL A 118 -16.74 8.38 7.46
N ILE A 119 -16.00 7.29 7.33
CA ILE A 119 -15.27 6.98 6.08
C ILE A 119 -16.26 6.69 4.94
N GLU A 120 -17.31 5.92 5.20
CA GLU A 120 -18.33 5.57 4.21
C GLU A 120 -19.15 6.78 3.75
N GLU A 121 -19.46 7.73 4.65
CA GLU A 121 -20.11 8.99 4.29
C GLU A 121 -19.25 9.82 3.34
N LEU A 122 -17.94 9.87 3.58
CA LEU A 122 -17.00 10.66 2.78
C LEU A 122 -16.65 10.04 1.44
N THR A 123 -16.57 8.71 1.36
CA THR A 123 -16.03 7.99 0.19
C THR A 123 -17.09 7.22 -0.60
N GLY A 124 -18.21 6.89 0.03
CA GLY A 124 -19.21 5.98 -0.52
C GLY A 124 -18.76 4.51 -0.59
N GLN A 125 -17.65 4.15 0.04
CA GLN A 125 -17.06 2.80 0.01
C GLN A 125 -17.23 2.13 1.36
N GLU A 126 -17.62 0.83 1.37
CA GLU A 126 -17.68 0.01 2.57
C GLU A 126 -16.29 -0.23 3.16
N VAL A 127 -16.14 -0.07 4.47
CA VAL A 127 -14.88 -0.28 5.19
C VAL A 127 -14.84 -1.69 5.78
N GLN A 128 -14.06 -2.57 5.20
CA GLN A 128 -13.97 -3.98 5.61
C GLN A 128 -12.68 -4.30 6.37
N TYR A 129 -11.65 -3.47 6.27
CA TYR A 129 -10.35 -3.71 6.90
C TYR A 129 -10.15 -2.83 8.12
N VAL A 130 -9.62 -3.43 9.18
CA VAL A 130 -9.30 -2.74 10.42
C VAL A 130 -7.89 -3.07 10.86
N ARG A 131 -7.15 -2.08 11.29
CA ARG A 131 -5.95 -2.31 12.09
C ARG A 131 -6.27 -1.88 13.53
N PRO A 132 -6.39 -2.85 14.45
CA PRO A 132 -6.69 -2.49 15.84
C PRO A 132 -5.47 -1.80 16.47
N PRO A 133 -5.65 -0.67 17.18
CA PRO A 133 -4.57 -0.05 17.93
C PRO A 133 -3.81 -1.05 18.80
N TYR A 134 -2.47 -0.96 18.77
CA TYR A 134 -1.55 -1.88 19.47
C TYR A 134 -1.69 -3.36 19.08
N GLY A 135 -2.37 -3.68 17.99
CA GLY A 135 -2.51 -5.05 17.46
C GLY A 135 -3.45 -5.97 18.28
N THR A 136 -4.23 -5.44 19.22
CA THR A 136 -5.12 -6.23 20.08
C THR A 136 -6.50 -6.39 19.44
N TRP A 137 -6.90 -7.63 19.13
CA TRP A 137 -8.16 -7.94 18.47
C TRP A 137 -8.96 -9.04 19.13
N ASP A 138 -10.30 -8.98 19.06
CA ASP A 138 -11.22 -10.06 19.45
C ASP A 138 -11.96 -10.55 18.19
N LYS A 139 -11.81 -11.84 17.88
CA LYS A 139 -12.41 -12.48 16.70
C LYS A 139 -13.95 -12.38 16.63
N LYS A 140 -14.63 -12.04 17.72
CA LYS A 140 -16.07 -11.82 17.67
C LYS A 140 -16.46 -10.69 16.73
N PHE A 141 -15.63 -9.64 16.61
CA PHE A 141 -15.88 -8.50 15.73
C PHE A 141 -15.81 -8.83 14.25
N GLU A 142 -15.03 -9.86 13.84
CA GLU A 142 -15.02 -10.32 12.45
C GLU A 142 -16.41 -10.71 11.96
N LYS A 143 -17.18 -11.38 12.81
CA LYS A 143 -18.55 -11.82 12.48
C LYS A 143 -19.61 -10.76 12.73
N GLU A 144 -19.44 -9.97 13.79
CA GLU A 144 -20.43 -8.97 14.20
C GLU A 144 -20.42 -7.74 13.29
N LEU A 145 -19.24 -7.36 12.78
CA LEU A 145 -19.04 -6.13 12.01
C LEU A 145 -18.60 -6.39 10.55
N ASN A 146 -18.43 -7.66 10.16
CA ASN A 146 -17.87 -8.02 8.85
C ASN A 146 -16.54 -7.33 8.57
N MET A 147 -15.67 -7.24 9.58
CA MET A 147 -14.36 -6.56 9.50
C MET A 147 -13.21 -7.55 9.65
N PHE A 148 -12.18 -7.38 8.84
CA PHE A 148 -10.98 -8.22 8.83
C PHE A 148 -9.78 -7.47 9.43
N PRO A 149 -9.16 -8.01 10.52
CA PRO A 149 -8.00 -7.37 11.11
C PRO A 149 -6.77 -7.57 10.24
N VAL A 150 -6.07 -6.48 9.97
CA VAL A 150 -4.79 -6.46 9.25
C VAL A 150 -3.69 -6.00 10.20
N LEU A 151 -2.76 -6.89 10.50
CA LEU A 151 -1.56 -6.56 11.27
C LEU A 151 -0.40 -6.23 10.31
N TRP A 152 0.82 -6.30 10.79
CA TRP A 152 2.03 -6.00 10.02
C TRP A 152 3.10 -7.06 10.24
N THR A 153 4.02 -7.16 9.31
CA THR A 153 5.18 -8.05 9.38
C THR A 153 6.48 -7.28 9.60
N VAL A 154 6.53 -6.03 9.13
CA VAL A 154 7.69 -5.15 9.28
C VAL A 154 7.30 -3.87 10.03
N ASP A 155 7.90 -3.65 11.20
CA ASP A 155 7.77 -2.43 12.01
C ASP A 155 9.13 -1.74 12.12
N PRO A 156 9.33 -0.58 11.47
CA PRO A 156 10.54 0.21 11.57
C PRO A 156 10.66 1.03 12.86
N LEU A 157 9.60 1.10 13.67
CA LEU A 157 9.50 1.96 14.85
C LEU A 157 9.73 3.45 14.49
N ASP A 158 9.09 3.93 13.44
CA ASP A 158 9.17 5.31 12.93
C ASP A 158 8.56 6.31 13.92
N TRP A 159 7.52 5.89 14.61
CA TRP A 159 6.84 6.67 15.66
C TRP A 159 7.75 7.04 16.85
N CYS A 160 8.86 6.37 17.05
CA CYS A 160 9.81 6.65 18.14
C CYS A 160 11.19 7.13 17.65
N SER A 161 11.33 7.49 16.37
CA SER A 161 12.60 7.93 15.80
C SER A 161 12.40 8.95 14.67
N ASP A 162 13.11 10.06 14.75
CA ASP A 162 13.20 11.05 13.67
C ASP A 162 14.37 10.79 12.69
N ASN A 163 15.13 9.71 12.89
CA ASN A 163 16.26 9.35 12.05
C ASN A 163 15.83 8.57 10.81
N VAL A 164 15.65 9.28 9.70
CA VAL A 164 15.24 8.74 8.40
C VAL A 164 16.09 7.54 7.99
N ALA A 165 17.43 7.65 8.03
CA ALA A 165 18.32 6.57 7.60
C ALA A 165 18.14 5.29 8.44
N ARG A 166 17.84 5.42 9.74
CA ARG A 166 17.56 4.29 10.62
C ARG A 166 16.24 3.63 10.29
N ILE A 167 15.20 4.41 9.98
CA ILE A 167 13.88 3.91 9.58
C ILE A 167 14.03 3.11 8.28
N VAL A 168 14.65 3.71 7.26
CA VAL A 168 14.92 3.06 5.97
C VAL A 168 15.70 1.77 6.16
N GLN A 169 16.84 1.81 6.87
CA GLN A 169 17.66 0.62 7.11
C GLN A 169 16.89 -0.53 7.76
N LYS A 170 16.00 -0.23 8.72
CA LYS A 170 15.19 -1.26 9.37
C LYS A 170 14.23 -1.96 8.42
N VAL A 171 13.57 -1.21 7.53
CA VAL A 171 12.70 -1.80 6.50
C VAL A 171 13.55 -2.59 5.52
N MET A 172 14.55 -1.96 4.90
CA MET A 172 15.38 -2.58 3.86
C MET A 172 16.12 -3.85 4.32
N SER A 173 16.35 -3.98 5.62
CA SER A 173 17.00 -5.18 6.20
C SER A 173 16.05 -6.35 6.47
N LYS A 174 14.74 -6.15 6.35
CA LYS A 174 13.72 -7.14 6.72
C LYS A 174 12.69 -7.40 5.63
N ALA A 175 12.42 -6.38 4.79
CA ALA A 175 11.37 -6.45 3.79
C ALA A 175 11.60 -7.63 2.83
N ASP A 176 10.57 -8.43 2.66
CA ASP A 176 10.51 -9.55 1.72
C ASP A 176 9.15 -9.53 1.00
N GLU A 177 8.97 -10.41 0.04
CA GLU A 177 7.72 -10.59 -0.68
C GLU A 177 6.55 -10.92 0.26
N ASN A 178 5.40 -10.32 0.00
CA ASN A 178 4.17 -10.43 0.80
C ASN A 178 4.24 -9.79 2.20
N ASP A 179 5.25 -8.97 2.47
CA ASP A 179 5.29 -8.22 3.72
C ASP A 179 4.32 -7.04 3.73
N ILE A 180 3.84 -6.73 4.94
CA ILE A 180 3.04 -5.55 5.24
C ILE A 180 3.89 -4.64 6.14
N ILE A 181 4.28 -3.48 5.62
CA ILE A 181 5.10 -2.50 6.31
C ILE A 181 4.19 -1.54 7.08
N LEU A 182 4.38 -1.43 8.41
CA LEU A 182 3.73 -0.45 9.26
C LEU A 182 4.52 0.86 9.28
N MET A 183 3.85 1.97 9.05
CA MET A 183 4.36 3.33 9.23
C MET A 183 3.26 4.25 9.77
N HIS A 184 3.59 5.53 10.09
CA HIS A 184 2.65 6.52 10.63
C HIS A 184 2.83 7.84 9.89
N ASP A 185 1.80 8.34 9.21
CA ASP A 185 1.88 9.54 8.35
C ASP A 185 1.79 10.88 9.10
N GLU A 186 1.96 10.84 10.41
CA GLU A 186 1.96 12.02 11.28
C GLU A 186 3.32 12.73 11.42
N TYR A 187 4.41 12.13 10.89
CA TYR A 187 5.77 12.63 11.09
C TYR A 187 6.48 12.93 9.76
N LYS A 188 7.16 14.07 9.70
CA LYS A 188 7.99 14.43 8.54
C LYS A 188 9.06 13.38 8.22
N SER A 189 9.70 12.83 9.26
CA SER A 189 10.72 11.78 9.12
C SER A 189 10.16 10.53 8.48
N THR A 190 8.95 10.13 8.86
CA THR A 190 8.26 8.96 8.28
C THR A 190 7.94 9.18 6.81
N VAL A 191 7.36 10.33 6.43
CA VAL A 191 7.08 10.62 5.01
C VAL A 191 8.35 10.57 4.17
N THR A 192 9.43 11.20 4.65
CA THR A 192 10.73 11.17 3.96
C THR A 192 11.26 9.73 3.84
N ALA A 193 11.18 8.94 4.91
CA ALA A 193 11.65 7.56 4.90
C ALA A 193 10.78 6.67 4.00
N ALA A 194 9.45 6.82 4.04
CA ALA A 194 8.51 6.05 3.23
C ALA A 194 8.78 6.22 1.73
N LEU A 195 8.94 7.45 1.26
CA LEU A 195 9.22 7.73 -0.14
C LEU A 195 10.59 7.17 -0.57
N GLN A 196 11.61 7.22 0.29
CA GLN A 196 12.90 6.59 0.03
C GLN A 196 12.81 5.06 0.00
N ILE A 197 12.06 4.43 0.95
CA ILE A 197 11.83 2.98 0.99
C ILE A 197 11.13 2.52 -0.30
N ILE A 198 10.12 3.27 -0.75
CA ILE A 198 9.39 2.98 -1.98
C ILE A 198 10.35 2.99 -3.17
N ASP A 199 11.16 4.03 -3.31
CA ASP A 199 12.13 4.14 -4.40
C ASP A 199 13.12 2.96 -4.39
N GLU A 200 13.70 2.63 -3.23
CA GLU A 200 14.68 1.55 -3.09
C GLU A 200 14.07 0.15 -3.33
N LEU A 201 12.83 -0.11 -2.90
CA LEU A 201 12.16 -1.39 -3.12
C LEU A 201 11.68 -1.53 -4.58
N MET A 202 11.20 -0.46 -5.21
CA MET A 202 10.88 -0.46 -6.64
C MET A 202 12.12 -0.74 -7.51
N GLU A 203 13.28 -0.17 -7.18
CA GLU A 203 14.55 -0.48 -7.84
C GLU A 203 14.96 -1.96 -7.69
N GLN A 204 14.53 -2.63 -6.61
CA GLN A 204 14.73 -4.06 -6.39
C GLN A 204 13.65 -4.95 -7.04
N GLY A 205 12.70 -4.36 -7.79
CA GLY A 205 11.64 -5.08 -8.52
C GLY A 205 10.42 -5.44 -7.66
N TYR A 206 10.18 -4.75 -6.53
CA TYR A 206 8.94 -4.87 -5.78
C TYR A 206 7.83 -4.04 -6.43
N GLU A 207 6.62 -4.58 -6.41
CA GLU A 207 5.37 -3.91 -6.75
C GLU A 207 4.61 -3.59 -5.46
N PHE A 208 4.26 -2.30 -5.29
CA PHE A 208 3.45 -1.88 -4.16
C PHE A 208 1.97 -2.06 -4.48
N VAL A 209 1.28 -2.82 -3.63
CA VAL A 209 -0.15 -3.10 -3.73
C VAL A 209 -0.86 -2.72 -2.43
N THR A 210 -2.18 -2.60 -2.46
CA THR A 210 -2.99 -2.42 -1.25
C THR A 210 -3.10 -3.74 -0.49
N VAL A 211 -3.49 -3.70 0.81
CA VAL A 211 -3.52 -4.94 1.61
C VAL A 211 -4.58 -5.94 1.15
N ASP A 212 -5.68 -5.48 0.54
CA ASP A 212 -6.67 -6.36 -0.05
C ASP A 212 -6.13 -7.08 -1.29
N GLU A 213 -5.42 -6.38 -2.18
CA GLU A 213 -4.73 -6.98 -3.32
C GLU A 213 -3.63 -7.96 -2.87
N LEU A 214 -2.93 -7.66 -1.75
CA LEU A 214 -1.89 -8.55 -1.23
C LEU A 214 -2.45 -9.83 -0.61
N LEU A 215 -3.60 -9.76 0.04
CA LEU A 215 -4.16 -10.88 0.81
C LEU A 215 -5.08 -11.79 0.00
N PHE A 216 -5.65 -11.31 -1.13
CA PHE A 216 -6.72 -12.02 -1.84
C PHE A 216 -6.47 -12.22 -3.35
N ASP A 217 -5.38 -11.68 -3.92
CA ASP A 217 -4.91 -11.95 -5.28
C ASP A 217 -3.82 -13.03 -5.29
#